data_105310e157db264311064c01188c0186
#
_entry.id   105310e157db264311064c01188c0186
#
_cell.length_a   1.000
_cell.length_b   1.000
_cell.length_c   1.000
_cell.angle_alpha   90.00
_cell.angle_beta   90.00
_cell.angle_gamma   90.00
#
_symmetry.space_group_name_H-M   'P 1'
#
loop_
_entity.id
_entity.type
_entity.pdbx_description
1 polymer ?
#
loop_
_entity_poly.entity_id
_entity_poly.type
_entity_poly.pdbx_seq_one_letter_code
_entity_poly.pdbx_strand_id
1 'polypeptide(L)'
;MARFLVLGAGVMGTAFSYVPADAGSQVDLVGTHLDGDEIEGLQSTGRHPRLPTAVPPGIRAHHLDAFADLLAEGPDVLVLGVSSPGVEWAIERIVEAAGGGHGTSDGVPGAEPMPTPAPQGLPPIVMLTKGLDVSTGAPRIFPHRVVEALQDAGLASAGVGAIGGPCIAGELARRVHSNVVLGGPKNGAISGLRDRLRS
;
A
#
# COMPACT_ATOMS: atom_id res chain seq x y z
N MET A 1 -9.29 -13.83 -8.60
CA MET A 1 -8.87 -13.58 -7.21
C MET A 1 -7.98 -12.36 -7.27
N ALA A 2 -8.30 -11.30 -6.56
CA ALA A 2 -7.49 -10.08 -6.62
C ALA A 2 -6.31 -10.18 -5.64
N ARG A 3 -5.25 -9.42 -5.92
CA ARG A 3 -4.04 -9.39 -5.14
C ARG A 3 -3.79 -7.96 -4.65
N PHE A 4 -3.76 -7.78 -3.34
CA PHE A 4 -3.53 -6.50 -2.69
C PHE A 4 -2.12 -6.47 -2.08
N LEU A 5 -1.37 -5.43 -2.36
CA LEU A 5 -0.13 -5.11 -1.67
C LEU A 5 -0.40 -3.93 -0.73
N VAL A 6 -0.22 -4.13 0.57
CA VAL A 6 -0.46 -3.10 1.58
C VAL A 6 0.86 -2.68 2.21
N LEU A 7 1.25 -1.42 2.06
CA LEU A 7 2.44 -0.84 2.67
C LEU A 7 2.06 -0.11 3.95
N GLY A 8 2.52 -0.62 5.08
CA GLY A 8 2.25 -0.16 6.43
C GLY A 8 1.43 -1.18 7.23
N ALA A 9 2.10 -1.88 8.15
CA ALA A 9 1.51 -2.89 9.03
C ALA A 9 1.03 -2.33 10.37
N GLY A 10 0.86 -1.03 10.45
CA GLY A 10 0.21 -0.39 11.59
C GLY A 10 -1.25 -0.85 11.76
N VAL A 11 -1.88 -0.42 12.84
CA VAL A 11 -3.25 -0.85 13.24
C VAL A 11 -4.27 -0.74 12.10
N MET A 12 -4.25 0.38 11.33
CA MET A 12 -5.23 0.60 10.26
C MET A 12 -4.90 -0.20 9.00
N GLY A 13 -3.63 -0.27 8.59
CA GLY A 13 -3.23 -1.06 7.42
C GLY A 13 -3.54 -2.54 7.62
N THR A 14 -3.21 -3.07 8.80
CA THR A 14 -3.54 -4.46 9.15
C THR A 14 -5.06 -4.67 9.19
N ALA A 15 -5.82 -3.81 9.87
CA ALA A 15 -7.28 -3.96 9.96
C ALA A 15 -7.98 -3.83 8.59
N PHE A 16 -7.52 -2.95 7.72
CA PHE A 16 -8.03 -2.84 6.35
C PHE A 16 -7.82 -4.13 5.56
N SER A 17 -6.68 -4.79 5.76
CA SER A 17 -6.34 -6.06 5.07
C SER A 17 -7.36 -7.17 5.28
N TYR A 18 -8.15 -7.12 6.37
CA TYR A 18 -9.23 -8.08 6.63
C TYR A 18 -10.33 -8.01 5.55
N VAL A 19 -10.65 -6.81 5.07
CA VAL A 19 -11.75 -6.62 4.10
C VAL A 19 -11.50 -7.36 2.79
N PRO A 20 -10.40 -7.13 2.07
CA PRO A 20 -10.12 -7.89 0.85
C PRO A 20 -9.84 -9.38 1.13
N ALA A 21 -9.24 -9.74 2.27
CA ALA A 21 -8.98 -11.13 2.60
C ALA A 21 -10.28 -11.90 2.88
N ASP A 22 -11.22 -11.33 3.62
CA ASP A 22 -12.54 -11.93 3.87
C ASP A 22 -13.36 -12.03 2.56
N ALA A 23 -13.12 -11.16 1.58
CA ALA A 23 -13.69 -11.24 0.23
C ALA A 23 -12.95 -12.24 -0.69
N GLY A 24 -12.03 -13.03 -0.17
CA GLY A 24 -11.32 -14.08 -0.90
C GLY A 24 -10.13 -13.59 -1.73
N SER A 25 -9.65 -12.37 -1.51
CA SER A 25 -8.43 -11.85 -2.14
C SER A 25 -7.19 -12.28 -1.38
N GLN A 26 -6.03 -12.27 -2.06
CA GLN A 26 -4.73 -12.39 -1.41
C GLN A 26 -4.25 -11.01 -0.97
N VAL A 27 -3.66 -10.93 0.21
CA VAL A 27 -3.10 -9.69 0.74
C VAL A 27 -1.66 -9.92 1.20
N ASP A 28 -0.75 -9.19 0.59
CA ASP A 28 0.63 -9.07 1.04
C ASP A 28 0.75 -7.78 1.86
N LEU A 29 0.89 -7.94 3.18
CA LEU A 29 1.00 -6.85 4.14
C LEU A 29 2.46 -6.62 4.47
N VAL A 30 3.02 -5.50 4.04
CA VAL A 30 4.43 -5.14 4.24
C VAL A 30 4.55 -4.10 5.35
N GLY A 31 5.39 -4.39 6.34
CA GLY A 31 5.74 -3.45 7.40
C GLY A 31 6.58 -2.28 6.88
N THR A 32 6.49 -1.15 7.56
CA THR A 32 7.46 -0.07 7.43
C THR A 32 8.69 -0.36 8.29
N HIS A 33 9.68 0.52 8.24
CA HIS A 33 10.84 0.44 9.15
C HIS A 33 10.48 0.58 10.65
N LEU A 34 9.23 0.95 10.96
CA LEU A 34 8.70 1.09 12.32
C LEU A 34 7.85 -0.11 12.78
N ASP A 35 7.49 -1.01 11.88
CA ASP A 35 6.50 -2.07 12.14
C ASP A 35 7.16 -3.45 12.36
N GLY A 36 8.44 -3.50 12.78
CA GLY A 36 9.17 -4.77 12.95
C GLY A 36 8.47 -5.73 13.90
N ASP A 37 8.13 -5.26 15.10
CA ASP A 37 7.47 -6.07 16.14
C ASP A 37 6.08 -6.52 15.70
N GLU A 38 5.34 -5.67 14.96
CA GLU A 38 4.04 -6.00 14.39
C GLU A 38 4.15 -7.15 13.37
N ILE A 39 5.15 -7.08 12.50
CA ILE A 39 5.39 -8.13 11.49
C ILE A 39 5.79 -9.45 12.16
N GLU A 40 6.72 -9.43 13.11
CA GLU A 40 7.10 -10.62 13.87
C GLU A 40 5.91 -11.24 14.60
N GLY A 41 5.06 -10.42 15.22
CA GLY A 41 3.83 -10.86 15.87
C GLY A 41 2.86 -11.52 14.88
N LEU A 42 2.67 -10.91 13.71
CA LEU A 42 1.82 -11.44 12.65
C LEU A 42 2.33 -12.77 12.09
N GLN A 43 3.63 -12.89 11.84
CA GLN A 43 4.25 -14.10 11.32
C GLN A 43 4.23 -15.25 12.32
N SER A 44 4.52 -14.98 13.60
CA SER A 44 4.64 -16.02 14.63
C SER A 44 3.30 -16.47 15.20
N THR A 45 2.34 -15.55 15.38
CA THR A 45 1.08 -15.81 16.08
C THR A 45 -0.18 -15.60 15.25
N GLY A 46 -0.05 -15.01 14.05
CA GLY A 46 -1.18 -14.57 13.26
C GLY A 46 -1.96 -13.40 13.89
N ARG A 47 -1.32 -12.64 14.79
CA ARG A 47 -1.98 -11.56 15.54
C ARG A 47 -1.18 -10.27 15.48
N HIS A 48 -1.87 -9.18 15.22
CA HIS A 48 -1.31 -7.84 15.43
C HIS A 48 -1.49 -7.45 16.91
N PRO A 49 -0.48 -6.92 17.60
CA PRO A 49 -0.53 -6.70 19.07
C PRO A 49 -1.65 -5.77 19.54
N ARG A 50 -2.09 -4.87 18.67
CA ARG A 50 -3.13 -3.86 18.99
C ARG A 50 -4.50 -4.16 18.37
N LEU A 51 -4.68 -5.31 17.70
CA LEU A 51 -5.98 -5.72 17.15
C LEU A 51 -6.62 -6.85 17.97
N PRO A 52 -7.96 -6.86 18.10
CA PRO A 52 -8.64 -7.81 19.01
C PRO A 52 -8.71 -9.23 18.46
N THR A 53 -8.55 -9.42 17.15
CA THR A 53 -8.72 -10.72 16.47
C THR A 53 -7.46 -11.14 15.74
N ALA A 54 -7.30 -12.44 15.48
CA ALA A 54 -6.28 -12.93 14.56
C ALA A 54 -6.58 -12.50 13.12
N VAL A 55 -5.54 -12.35 12.31
CA VAL A 55 -5.70 -11.99 10.90
C VAL A 55 -6.25 -13.18 10.09
N PRO A 56 -7.06 -12.93 9.05
CA PRO A 56 -7.51 -13.97 8.12
C PRO A 56 -6.34 -14.71 7.45
N PRO A 57 -6.51 -15.98 7.08
CA PRO A 57 -5.46 -16.78 6.43
C PRO A 57 -4.97 -16.23 5.09
N GLY A 58 -5.75 -15.39 4.41
CA GLY A 58 -5.38 -14.75 3.14
C GLY A 58 -4.38 -13.60 3.27
N ILE A 59 -3.96 -13.24 4.50
CA ILE A 59 -2.97 -12.18 4.76
C ILE A 59 -1.61 -12.81 5.03
N ARG A 60 -0.61 -12.39 4.26
CA ARG A 60 0.80 -12.74 4.45
C ARG A 60 1.55 -11.49 4.89
N ALA A 61 2.23 -11.57 6.02
CA ALA A 61 3.00 -10.47 6.57
C ALA A 61 4.47 -10.55 6.14
N HIS A 62 5.04 -9.43 5.71
CA HIS A 62 6.40 -9.32 5.19
C HIS A 62 7.13 -8.14 5.81
N HIS A 63 8.44 -8.26 5.98
CA HIS A 63 9.31 -7.13 6.27
C HIS A 63 9.46 -6.24 5.04
N LEU A 64 10.01 -5.04 5.24
CA LEU A 64 10.11 -3.98 4.22
C LEU A 64 10.94 -4.40 3.00
N ASP A 65 11.94 -5.22 3.19
CA ASP A 65 12.84 -5.73 2.13
C ASP A 65 12.11 -6.47 1.01
N ALA A 66 10.96 -7.09 1.33
CA ALA A 66 10.12 -7.76 0.34
C ALA A 66 9.30 -6.80 -0.54
N PHE A 67 9.22 -5.50 -0.22
CA PHE A 67 8.30 -4.58 -0.89
C PHE A 67 8.55 -4.45 -2.39
N ALA A 68 9.81 -4.29 -2.79
CA ALA A 68 10.17 -4.10 -4.19
C ALA A 68 9.82 -5.32 -5.05
N ASP A 69 10.13 -6.51 -4.57
CA ASP A 69 9.82 -7.76 -5.28
C ASP A 69 8.31 -7.98 -5.39
N LEU A 70 7.56 -7.76 -4.31
CA LEU A 70 6.11 -7.90 -4.30
C LEU A 70 5.42 -6.86 -5.20
N LEU A 71 5.96 -5.64 -5.31
CA LEU A 71 5.47 -4.64 -6.25
C LEU A 71 5.77 -5.04 -7.70
N ALA A 72 6.96 -5.57 -7.97
CA ALA A 72 7.36 -6.04 -9.29
C ALA A 72 6.55 -7.25 -9.78
N GLU A 73 6.01 -8.06 -8.88
CA GLU A 73 5.09 -9.15 -9.20
C GLU A 73 3.71 -8.68 -9.74
N GLY A 74 3.45 -7.37 -9.76
CA GLY A 74 2.25 -6.76 -10.33
C GLY A 74 0.97 -7.03 -9.53
N PRO A 75 0.83 -6.49 -8.31
CA PRO A 75 -0.42 -6.56 -7.58
C PRO A 75 -1.55 -5.82 -8.32
N ASP A 76 -2.80 -6.24 -8.11
CA ASP A 76 -3.97 -5.54 -8.68
C ASP A 76 -4.21 -4.17 -8.02
N VAL A 77 -3.75 -4.00 -6.77
CA VAL A 77 -3.95 -2.77 -5.98
C VAL A 77 -2.78 -2.59 -5.02
N LEU A 78 -2.24 -1.37 -4.97
CA LEU A 78 -1.34 -0.94 -3.90
C LEU A 78 -2.11 -0.09 -2.89
N VAL A 79 -2.01 -0.44 -1.61
CA VAL A 79 -2.66 0.28 -0.50
C VAL A 79 -1.60 0.94 0.37
N LEU A 80 -1.75 2.25 0.61
CA LEU A 80 -0.88 2.98 1.54
C LEU A 80 -1.55 3.09 2.90
N GLY A 81 -1.06 2.28 3.85
CA GLY A 81 -1.53 2.20 5.23
C GLY A 81 -0.69 3.01 6.22
N VAL A 82 0.09 3.97 5.73
CA VAL A 82 0.97 4.81 6.54
C VAL A 82 0.26 6.01 7.15
N SER A 83 0.82 6.58 8.22
CA SER A 83 0.36 7.84 8.81
C SER A 83 0.73 9.04 7.93
N SER A 84 0.14 10.23 8.19
CA SER A 84 0.42 11.45 7.40
C SER A 84 1.92 11.79 7.31
N PRO A 85 2.72 11.73 8.38
CA PRO A 85 4.17 11.93 8.29
C PRO A 85 4.90 10.85 7.47
N GLY A 86 4.32 9.67 7.32
CA GLY A 86 4.90 8.57 6.56
C GLY A 86 4.62 8.61 5.05
N VAL A 87 3.83 9.58 4.57
CA VAL A 87 3.44 9.62 3.14
C VAL A 87 4.64 9.88 2.24
N GLU A 88 5.49 10.85 2.57
CA GLU A 88 6.69 11.14 1.76
C GLU A 88 7.62 9.93 1.71
N TRP A 89 7.86 9.31 2.85
CA TRP A 89 8.65 8.08 2.92
C TRP A 89 8.06 6.96 2.04
N ALA A 90 6.72 6.79 2.06
CA ALA A 90 6.07 5.77 1.24
C ALA A 90 6.20 6.07 -0.26
N ILE A 91 6.11 7.35 -0.66
CA ILE A 91 6.36 7.80 -2.03
C ILE A 91 7.78 7.43 -2.47
N GLU A 92 8.79 7.75 -1.65
CA GLU A 92 10.19 7.40 -1.92
C GLU A 92 10.37 5.89 -2.15
N ARG A 93 9.76 5.06 -1.30
CA ARG A 93 9.82 3.60 -1.45
C ARG A 93 9.16 3.10 -2.74
N ILE A 94 8.03 3.69 -3.14
CA ILE A 94 7.36 3.34 -4.39
C ILE A 94 8.22 3.74 -5.59
N VAL A 95 8.76 4.96 -5.59
CA VAL A 95 9.61 5.46 -6.67
C VAL A 95 10.87 4.60 -6.81
N GLU A 96 11.51 4.27 -5.70
CA GLU A 96 12.70 3.43 -5.67
C GLU A 96 12.39 2.02 -6.21
N ALA A 97 11.32 1.39 -5.74
CA ALA A 97 10.92 0.06 -6.16
C ALA A 97 10.46 -0.01 -7.63
N ALA A 98 9.75 1.03 -8.10
CA ALA A 98 9.22 1.07 -9.47
C ALA A 98 10.23 1.61 -10.48
N GLY A 99 11.16 2.47 -10.06
CA GLY A 99 12.19 3.05 -10.92
C GLY A 99 13.33 2.08 -11.28
N GLY A 100 13.29 0.87 -10.74
CA GLY A 100 14.32 -0.16 -10.99
C GLY A 100 15.71 0.36 -10.65
N GLY A 101 16.00 0.51 -9.36
CA GLY A 101 17.33 0.64 -8.80
C GLY A 101 18.27 1.63 -9.50
N HIS A 102 18.56 2.72 -8.86
CA HIS A 102 19.96 3.15 -8.84
C HIS A 102 20.70 2.05 -8.07
N GLY A 103 20.99 0.96 -8.75
CA GLY A 103 21.96 0.00 -8.28
C GLY A 103 23.22 0.81 -8.04
N THR A 104 23.63 0.96 -6.78
CA THR A 104 25.04 1.16 -6.47
C THR A 104 25.72 -0.07 -7.06
N SER A 105 26.11 0.05 -8.32
CA SER A 105 27.03 -0.89 -8.94
C SER A 105 28.37 -0.72 -8.21
N ASP A 106 28.57 -1.44 -7.12
CA ASP A 106 29.89 -1.90 -6.79
C ASP A 106 30.24 -2.89 -7.90
N GLY A 107 30.55 -2.28 -9.08
CA GLY A 107 30.63 -2.95 -10.35
C GLY A 107 31.77 -3.92 -10.39
N VAL A 108 31.46 -5.12 -10.77
CA VAL A 108 32.42 -5.95 -11.55
C VAL A 108 32.47 -5.32 -12.94
N PRO A 109 33.64 -4.79 -13.40
CA PRO A 109 33.76 -4.21 -14.74
C PRO A 109 33.51 -5.29 -15.76
N GLY A 110 32.49 -5.15 -16.61
CA GLY A 110 32.26 -6.01 -17.76
C GLY A 110 30.97 -6.82 -17.77
N ALA A 111 30.08 -6.67 -16.79
CA ALA A 111 28.73 -7.25 -16.88
C ALA A 111 27.83 -6.29 -17.67
N GLU A 112 27.36 -6.71 -18.83
CA GLU A 112 26.27 -6.04 -19.54
C GLU A 112 25.07 -5.96 -18.59
N PRO A 113 24.41 -4.78 -18.40
CA PRO A 113 23.21 -4.69 -17.58
C PRO A 113 22.14 -5.60 -18.19
N MET A 114 21.64 -6.57 -17.42
CA MET A 114 20.46 -7.32 -17.81
C MET A 114 19.34 -6.32 -18.12
N PRO A 115 18.60 -6.48 -19.23
CA PRO A 115 17.48 -5.59 -19.52
C PRO A 115 16.45 -5.71 -18.40
N THR A 116 16.36 -4.68 -17.56
CA THR A 116 15.28 -4.53 -16.60
C THR A 116 13.98 -4.49 -17.40
N PRO A 117 12.98 -5.32 -17.11
CA PRO A 117 11.70 -5.22 -17.80
C PRO A 117 11.21 -3.78 -17.65
N ALA A 118 10.76 -3.20 -18.77
CA ALA A 118 10.21 -1.84 -18.77
C ALA A 118 9.16 -1.73 -17.66
N PRO A 119 9.17 -0.67 -16.85
CA PRO A 119 8.26 -0.53 -15.73
C PRO A 119 6.84 -0.67 -16.24
N GLN A 120 6.18 -1.76 -15.87
CA GLN A 120 4.74 -1.86 -16.02
C GLN A 120 4.17 -0.75 -15.15
N GLY A 121 3.22 0.05 -15.69
CA GLY A 121 2.66 1.17 -14.95
C GLY A 121 2.17 0.70 -13.57
N LEU A 122 2.37 1.53 -12.55
CA LEU A 122 1.94 1.21 -11.19
C LEU A 122 0.45 0.85 -11.14
N PRO A 123 0.06 -0.11 -10.30
CA PRO A 123 -1.34 -0.43 -10.10
C PRO A 123 -2.10 0.79 -9.54
N PRO A 124 -3.44 0.77 -9.50
CA PRO A 124 -4.19 1.76 -8.76
C PRO A 124 -3.74 1.80 -7.29
N ILE A 125 -3.53 3.01 -6.78
CA ILE A 125 -3.06 3.25 -5.42
C ILE A 125 -4.24 3.74 -4.58
N VAL A 126 -4.45 3.14 -3.41
CA VAL A 126 -5.50 3.53 -2.45
C VAL A 126 -4.86 3.95 -1.14
N MET A 127 -5.14 5.15 -0.70
CA MET A 127 -4.63 5.68 0.56
C MET A 127 -5.64 5.49 1.69
N LEU A 128 -5.16 5.00 2.83
CA LEU A 128 -5.92 5.00 4.09
C LEU A 128 -5.63 6.23 4.93
N THR A 129 -4.57 6.97 4.58
CA THR A 129 -4.12 8.18 5.25
C THR A 129 -5.18 9.28 5.11
N LYS A 130 -5.54 9.87 6.24
CA LYS A 130 -6.52 10.97 6.31
C LYS A 130 -5.80 12.29 6.58
N GLY A 131 -6.41 13.39 6.14
CA GLY A 131 -5.92 14.73 6.38
C GLY A 131 -5.48 15.45 5.11
N LEU A 132 -4.78 16.55 5.30
CA LEU A 132 -4.30 17.43 4.24
C LEU A 132 -2.78 17.59 4.39
N ASP A 133 -2.10 17.63 3.25
CA ASP A 133 -0.73 18.09 3.17
C ASP A 133 -0.73 19.63 3.20
N VAL A 134 -0.01 20.22 4.15
CA VAL A 134 0.15 21.67 4.31
C VAL A 134 1.61 22.12 4.14
N SER A 135 2.49 21.23 3.73
CA SER A 135 3.93 21.46 3.63
C SER A 135 4.30 22.61 2.67
N THR A 136 3.48 22.86 1.65
CA THR A 136 3.70 23.89 0.62
C THR A 136 2.95 25.19 0.88
N GLY A 137 2.33 25.36 2.06
CA GLY A 137 1.58 26.57 2.43
C GLY A 137 0.12 26.58 1.99
N ALA A 138 -0.27 25.89 0.92
CA ALA A 138 -1.65 25.70 0.52
C ALA A 138 -2.10 24.26 0.85
N PRO A 139 -3.24 24.08 1.55
CA PRO A 139 -3.73 22.72 1.87
C PRO A 139 -4.03 21.91 0.62
N ARG A 140 -3.50 20.70 0.55
CA ARG A 140 -3.74 19.74 -0.55
C ARG A 140 -4.12 18.38 0.02
N ILE A 141 -4.92 17.62 -0.73
CA ILE A 141 -5.18 16.22 -0.36
C ILE A 141 -3.97 15.35 -0.71
N PHE A 142 -3.64 14.39 0.14
CA PHE A 142 -2.50 13.49 -0.06
C PHE A 142 -2.49 12.74 -1.40
N PRO A 143 -3.64 12.28 -1.96
CA PRO A 143 -3.65 11.69 -3.30
C PRO A 143 -3.04 12.58 -4.39
N HIS A 144 -3.24 13.90 -4.34
CA HIS A 144 -2.61 14.82 -5.31
C HIS A 144 -1.09 14.86 -5.12
N ARG A 145 -0.62 14.87 -3.86
CA ARG A 145 0.83 14.83 -3.57
C ARG A 145 1.49 13.56 -4.12
N VAL A 146 0.82 12.40 -3.96
CA VAL A 146 1.32 11.13 -4.52
C VAL A 146 1.36 11.19 -6.05
N VAL A 147 0.29 11.68 -6.70
CA VAL A 147 0.24 11.80 -8.17
C VAL A 147 1.37 12.69 -8.69
N GLU A 148 1.57 13.88 -8.10
CA GLU A 148 2.65 14.80 -8.48
C GLU A 148 4.03 14.11 -8.37
N ALA A 149 4.31 13.49 -7.24
CA ALA A 149 5.60 12.85 -7.02
C ALA A 149 5.87 11.69 -8.00
N LEU A 150 4.85 10.89 -8.32
CA LEU A 150 4.97 9.84 -9.32
C LEU A 150 5.23 10.42 -10.72
N GLN A 151 4.54 11.51 -11.08
CA GLN A 151 4.76 12.20 -12.36
C GLN A 151 6.17 12.79 -12.45
N ASP A 152 6.66 13.42 -11.37
CA ASP A 152 8.02 13.97 -11.29
C ASP A 152 9.09 12.88 -11.44
N ALA A 153 8.78 11.67 -10.95
CA ALA A 153 9.63 10.48 -11.12
C ALA A 153 9.46 9.78 -12.49
N GLY A 154 8.60 10.29 -13.38
CA GLY A 154 8.32 9.68 -14.69
C GLY A 154 7.50 8.39 -14.61
N LEU A 155 6.83 8.12 -13.48
CA LEU A 155 6.06 6.91 -13.26
C LEU A 155 4.57 7.13 -13.60
N ALA A 156 3.99 6.22 -14.37
CA ALA A 156 2.57 6.17 -14.62
C ALA A 156 1.86 5.28 -13.58
N SER A 157 0.72 5.72 -13.07
CA SER A 157 -0.15 4.87 -12.26
C SER A 157 -1.55 4.78 -12.86
N ALA A 158 -2.27 3.70 -12.57
CA ALA A 158 -3.67 3.55 -12.98
C ALA A 158 -4.63 4.50 -12.24
N GLY A 159 -4.12 5.29 -11.31
CA GLY A 159 -4.83 6.31 -10.56
C GLY A 159 -4.58 6.21 -9.05
N VAL A 160 -4.70 7.34 -8.36
CA VAL A 160 -4.57 7.42 -6.89
C VAL A 160 -5.90 7.85 -6.30
N GLY A 161 -6.42 7.05 -5.38
CA GLY A 161 -7.63 7.33 -4.62
C GLY A 161 -7.38 7.27 -3.12
N ALA A 162 -8.40 7.62 -2.34
CA ALA A 162 -8.34 7.54 -0.88
C ALA A 162 -9.66 7.02 -0.30
N ILE A 163 -9.55 6.35 0.83
CA ILE A 163 -10.70 5.94 1.65
C ILE A 163 -10.91 6.98 2.74
N GLY A 164 -12.09 7.60 2.71
CA GLY A 164 -12.57 8.56 3.70
C GLY A 164 -13.75 8.01 4.50
N GLY A 165 -14.06 8.66 5.62
CA GLY A 165 -15.20 8.33 6.46
C GLY A 165 -14.81 7.74 7.83
N PRO A 166 -15.82 7.51 8.69
CA PRO A 166 -15.62 6.91 10.00
C PRO A 166 -15.27 5.42 9.83
N CYS A 167 -14.05 5.07 10.21
CA CYS A 167 -13.58 3.70 10.18
C CYS A 167 -12.59 3.50 11.33
N ILE A 168 -12.95 2.64 12.28
CA ILE A 168 -12.15 2.33 13.45
C ILE A 168 -11.52 0.95 13.24
N ALA A 169 -10.20 0.87 13.32
CA ALA A 169 -9.46 -0.36 13.04
C ALA A 169 -9.92 -1.56 13.87
N GLY A 170 -10.18 -1.35 15.18
CA GLY A 170 -10.65 -2.42 16.05
C GLY A 170 -12.08 -2.88 15.73
N GLU A 171 -12.94 -2.03 15.18
CA GLU A 171 -14.28 -2.40 14.70
C GLU A 171 -14.17 -3.19 13.39
N LEU A 172 -13.34 -2.71 12.47
CA LEU A 172 -13.08 -3.38 11.20
C LEU A 172 -12.53 -4.80 11.42
N ALA A 173 -11.57 -4.96 12.34
CA ALA A 173 -11.03 -6.27 12.71
C ALA A 173 -12.09 -7.20 13.34
N ARG A 174 -13.09 -6.66 14.02
CA ARG A 174 -14.26 -7.41 14.52
C ARG A 174 -15.37 -7.59 13.49
N ARG A 175 -15.16 -7.13 12.26
CA ARG A 175 -16.13 -7.18 11.16
C ARG A 175 -17.43 -6.40 11.47
N VAL A 176 -17.30 -5.34 12.26
CA VAL A 176 -18.40 -4.39 12.47
C VAL A 176 -18.61 -3.63 11.16
N HIS A 177 -19.85 -3.57 10.71
CA HIS A 177 -20.20 -2.88 9.48
C HIS A 177 -19.76 -1.42 9.51
N SER A 178 -18.97 -1.03 8.52
CA SER A 178 -18.43 0.33 8.40
C SER A 178 -18.76 0.91 7.04
N ASN A 179 -19.25 2.15 7.02
CA ASN A 179 -19.50 2.87 5.78
C ASN A 179 -18.36 3.82 5.50
N VAL A 180 -17.72 3.64 4.35
CA VAL A 180 -16.61 4.49 3.89
C VAL A 180 -16.88 4.99 2.48
N VAL A 181 -16.20 6.08 2.10
CA VAL A 181 -16.23 6.64 0.76
C VAL A 181 -14.89 6.37 0.11
N LEU A 182 -14.91 5.74 -1.05
CA LEU A 182 -13.73 5.64 -1.91
C LEU A 182 -13.78 6.80 -2.91
N GLY A 183 -12.90 7.77 -2.73
CA GLY A 183 -12.70 8.92 -3.62
C GLY A 183 -11.50 8.72 -4.53
N GLY A 184 -11.60 9.18 -5.77
CA GLY A 184 -10.49 9.08 -6.73
C GLY A 184 -10.91 9.52 -8.14
N PRO A 185 -10.00 9.44 -9.10
CA PRO A 185 -10.30 9.79 -10.49
C PRO A 185 -11.37 8.86 -11.08
N LYS A 186 -12.19 9.41 -11.97
CA LYS A 186 -13.29 8.67 -12.64
C LYS A 186 -12.80 7.76 -13.78
N ASN A 187 -11.62 7.18 -13.64
CA ASN A 187 -10.99 6.33 -14.66
C ASN A 187 -11.20 4.85 -14.35
N GLY A 188 -12.26 4.30 -14.16
CA GLY A 188 -12.54 2.85 -14.03
C GLY A 188 -11.70 2.06 -13.01
N ALA A 189 -10.40 2.33 -12.89
CA ALA A 189 -9.49 1.59 -12.03
C ALA A 189 -9.86 1.71 -10.54
N ILE A 190 -10.10 2.93 -10.06
CA ILE A 190 -10.53 3.18 -8.68
C ILE A 190 -12.00 2.78 -8.47
N SER A 191 -12.87 3.05 -9.44
CA SER A 191 -14.30 2.68 -9.32
C SER A 191 -14.52 1.17 -9.30
N GLY A 192 -13.72 0.39 -10.02
CA GLY A 192 -13.75 -1.07 -9.98
C GLY A 192 -13.33 -1.69 -8.64
N LEU A 193 -12.58 -0.96 -7.81
CA LEU A 193 -12.20 -1.43 -6.47
C LEU A 193 -13.37 -1.50 -5.50
N ARG A 194 -14.40 -0.69 -5.69
CA ARG A 194 -15.57 -0.70 -4.82
C ARG A 194 -16.20 -2.09 -4.72
N ASP A 195 -16.28 -2.79 -5.83
CA ASP A 195 -16.94 -4.11 -5.87
C ASP A 195 -16.02 -5.21 -5.29
N ARG A 196 -14.71 -5.00 -5.29
CA ARG A 196 -13.72 -5.88 -4.67
C ARG A 196 -13.58 -5.67 -3.15
N LEU A 197 -14.05 -4.54 -2.64
CA LEU A 197 -14.02 -4.17 -1.21
C LEU A 197 -15.39 -4.30 -0.52
N ARG A 198 -16.40 -4.80 -1.22
CA ARG A 198 -17.69 -5.16 -0.63
C ARG A 198 -17.62 -6.57 -0.09
N SER A 199 -17.71 -6.70 1.21
CA SER A 199 -17.92 -7.97 1.94
C SER A 199 -19.39 -8.15 2.28
#